data_e06a8401768b875a767eae5e97983ed4
#
_entry.id   e06a8401768b875a767eae5e97983ed4
#
_cell.length_a   1.000
_cell.length_b   1.000
_cell.length_c   1.000
_cell.angle_alpha   90.00
_cell.angle_beta   90.00
_cell.angle_gamma   90.00
#
_symmetry.space_group_name_H-M   'P 1'
#
loop_
_entity.id
_entity.type
_entity.pdbx_description
1 polymer ?
#
loop_
_entity_poly.entity_id
_entity_poly.type
_entity_poly.pdbx_seq_one_letter_code
_entity_poly.pdbx_strand_id
1 'polypeptide(L)'
;MTALGAEEIRTRVESDFSRIVDVLNQKIALQSISAKGITADHMKRSAQFVADLLREVGVDTKVVQSHNPDGTPGAWEVIGSKNVSEDAPTVLLYAHHDVQPVPDPNVWNTDPFVGTEIDTRLYGRGAADDGGGIA
;
A
#
# COMPACT_ATOMS: atom_id res chain seq x y z
N MET A 1 -1.66 -8.93 -27.02
CA MET A 1 -1.45 -7.53 -26.58
C MET A 1 0.00 -7.16 -26.87
N THR A 2 0.25 -6.01 -27.49
CA THR A 2 1.61 -5.50 -27.70
C THR A 2 2.13 -4.96 -26.37
N ALA A 3 3.36 -5.28 -26.00
CA ALA A 3 3.99 -4.71 -24.78
C ALA A 3 4.12 -3.18 -24.94
N LEU A 4 3.82 -2.45 -23.89
CA LEU A 4 4.02 -0.99 -23.85
C LEU A 4 5.51 -0.67 -23.93
N GLY A 5 5.87 0.37 -24.68
CA GLY A 5 7.22 0.90 -24.71
C GLY A 5 7.53 1.72 -23.44
N ALA A 6 8.82 1.91 -23.14
CA ALA A 6 9.26 2.65 -21.94
C ALA A 6 8.71 4.09 -21.90
N GLU A 7 8.61 4.77 -23.04
CA GLU A 7 8.07 6.13 -23.14
C GLU A 7 6.57 6.17 -22.85
N GLU A 8 5.84 5.17 -23.32
CA GLU A 8 4.40 5.03 -23.09
C GLU A 8 4.09 4.76 -21.60
N ILE A 9 4.92 3.94 -20.94
CA ILE A 9 4.85 3.71 -19.51
C ILE A 9 5.14 5.00 -18.74
N ARG A 10 6.18 5.76 -19.12
CA ARG A 10 6.51 7.04 -18.49
C ARG A 10 5.34 8.03 -18.60
N THR A 11 4.81 8.24 -19.79
CA THR A 11 3.67 9.13 -20.02
C THR A 11 2.47 8.72 -19.15
N ARG A 12 2.23 7.43 -19.01
CA ARG A 12 1.15 6.94 -18.15
C ARG A 12 1.39 7.26 -16.68
N VAL A 13 2.59 7.01 -16.16
CA VAL A 13 2.94 7.34 -14.78
C VAL A 13 2.82 8.84 -14.53
N GLU A 14 3.30 9.68 -15.46
CA GLU A 14 3.20 11.14 -15.35
C GLU A 14 1.73 11.60 -15.34
N SER A 15 0.86 11.00 -16.17
CA SER A 15 -0.57 11.33 -16.17
C SER A 15 -1.29 10.92 -14.89
N ASP A 16 -0.88 9.84 -14.27
CA ASP A 16 -1.51 9.29 -13.07
C ASP A 16 -0.86 9.80 -11.78
N PHE A 17 0.17 10.65 -11.86
CA PHE A 17 1.00 11.03 -10.70
C PHE A 17 0.21 11.70 -9.57
N SER A 18 -0.71 12.59 -9.88
CA SER A 18 -1.56 13.22 -8.86
C SER A 18 -2.43 12.19 -8.11
N ARG A 19 -2.98 11.21 -8.83
CA ARG A 19 -3.73 10.11 -8.24
C ARG A 19 -2.84 9.24 -7.33
N ILE A 20 -1.61 8.96 -7.75
CA ILE A 20 -0.63 8.22 -6.95
C ILE A 20 -0.36 8.96 -5.62
N VAL A 21 -0.15 10.27 -5.66
CA VAL A 21 0.03 11.10 -4.46
C VAL A 21 -1.20 11.08 -3.57
N ASP A 22 -2.41 11.16 -4.13
CA ASP A 22 -3.66 11.09 -3.37
C ASP A 22 -3.86 9.73 -2.68
N VAL A 23 -3.55 8.63 -3.37
CA VAL A 23 -3.57 7.27 -2.80
C VAL A 23 -2.59 7.17 -1.63
N LEU A 24 -1.38 7.69 -1.80
CA LEU A 24 -0.37 7.68 -0.77
C LEU A 24 -0.77 8.51 0.46
N ASN A 25 -1.38 9.68 0.26
CA ASN A 25 -1.94 10.50 1.34
C ASN A 25 -3.04 9.76 2.12
N GLN A 26 -3.95 9.08 1.43
CA GLN A 26 -4.98 8.26 2.05
C GLN A 26 -4.36 7.11 2.85
N LYS A 27 -3.33 6.45 2.31
CA LYS A 27 -2.60 5.37 2.97
C LYS A 27 -1.92 5.83 4.27
N ILE A 28 -1.27 7.01 4.25
CA ILE A 28 -0.64 7.64 5.43
C ILE A 28 -1.70 7.90 6.51
N ALA A 29 -2.85 8.43 6.14
CA ALA A 29 -3.94 8.79 7.06
C ALA A 29 -4.59 7.57 7.75
N LEU A 30 -4.44 6.35 7.22
CA LEU A 30 -4.98 5.13 7.83
C LEU A 30 -4.29 4.75 9.16
N GLN A 31 -3.09 5.27 9.42
CA GLN A 31 -2.34 5.00 10.65
C GLN A 31 -2.22 3.50 10.96
N SER A 32 -1.86 2.70 9.98
CA SER A 32 -1.77 1.24 10.06
C SER A 32 -0.59 0.76 10.92
N ILE A 33 -0.54 1.20 12.18
CA ILE A 33 0.57 0.93 13.11
C ILE A 33 0.42 -0.50 13.66
N SER A 34 1.21 -1.46 13.16
CA SER A 34 1.16 -2.86 13.56
C SER A 34 1.44 -3.08 15.06
N ALA A 35 2.33 -2.28 15.64
CA ALA A 35 2.64 -2.33 17.07
C ALA A 35 1.46 -1.96 18.00
N LYS A 36 0.38 -1.34 17.48
CA LYS A 36 -0.86 -1.06 18.22
C LYS A 36 -1.87 -2.21 18.17
N GLY A 37 -1.49 -3.35 17.60
CA GLY A 37 -2.31 -4.54 17.49
C GLY A 37 -2.49 -4.97 16.04
N ILE A 38 -1.77 -6.01 15.67
CA ILE A 38 -1.75 -6.56 14.29
C ILE A 38 -3.11 -7.09 13.84
N THR A 39 -3.96 -7.48 14.78
CA THR A 39 -5.31 -7.98 14.53
C THR A 39 -6.39 -6.90 14.59
N ALA A 40 -6.03 -5.67 14.96
CA ALA A 40 -6.97 -4.59 15.23
C ALA A 40 -7.66 -4.06 13.96
N ASP A 41 -8.80 -3.39 14.14
CA ASP A 41 -9.61 -2.86 13.04
C ASP A 41 -8.88 -1.89 12.13
N HIS A 42 -7.94 -1.09 12.64
CA HIS A 42 -7.16 -0.18 11.79
C HIS A 42 -6.27 -0.94 10.81
N MET A 43 -5.76 -2.12 11.20
CA MET A 43 -5.01 -3.00 10.31
C MET A 43 -5.91 -3.64 9.25
N LYS A 44 -7.10 -4.07 9.65
CA LYS A 44 -8.11 -4.58 8.70
C LYS A 44 -8.53 -3.52 7.68
N ARG A 45 -8.75 -2.27 8.12
CA ARG A 45 -9.06 -1.17 7.20
C ARG A 45 -7.92 -0.89 6.21
N SER A 46 -6.67 -0.97 6.67
CA SER A 46 -5.51 -0.81 5.79
C SER A 46 -5.43 -1.93 4.75
N ALA A 47 -5.65 -3.19 5.14
CA ALA A 47 -5.70 -4.30 4.21
C ALA A 47 -6.86 -4.15 3.20
N GLN A 48 -8.05 -3.71 3.66
CA GLN A 48 -9.19 -3.47 2.78
C GLN A 48 -8.90 -2.37 1.77
N PHE A 49 -8.28 -1.28 2.17
CA PHE A 49 -7.88 -0.20 1.29
C PHE A 49 -6.97 -0.69 0.16
N VAL A 50 -5.93 -1.47 0.48
CA VAL A 50 -5.04 -2.07 -0.53
C VAL A 50 -5.79 -3.02 -1.45
N ALA A 51 -6.70 -3.85 -0.89
CA ALA A 51 -7.50 -4.76 -1.68
C ALA A 51 -8.39 -4.02 -2.69
N ASP A 52 -8.95 -2.88 -2.29
CA ASP A 52 -9.81 -2.08 -3.17
C ASP A 52 -9.00 -1.43 -4.30
N LEU A 53 -7.81 -0.91 -4.03
CA LEU A 53 -6.89 -0.41 -5.07
C LEU A 53 -6.53 -1.49 -6.11
N LEU A 54 -6.24 -2.69 -5.65
CA LEU A 54 -5.93 -3.82 -6.54
C LEU A 54 -7.13 -4.21 -7.41
N ARG A 55 -8.36 -4.18 -6.84
CA ARG A 55 -9.60 -4.45 -7.60
C ARG A 55 -9.86 -3.41 -8.67
N GLU A 56 -9.57 -2.13 -8.41
CA GLU A 56 -9.72 -1.05 -9.41
C GLU A 56 -8.92 -1.33 -10.68
N VAL A 57 -7.76 -2.00 -10.55
CA VAL A 57 -6.92 -2.38 -11.70
C VAL A 57 -7.18 -3.82 -12.20
N GLY A 58 -8.26 -4.43 -11.72
CA GLY A 58 -8.74 -5.73 -12.21
C GLY A 58 -7.97 -6.93 -11.66
N VAL A 59 -7.41 -6.83 -10.46
CA VAL A 59 -6.84 -7.96 -9.72
C VAL A 59 -7.93 -8.63 -8.90
N ASP A 60 -8.11 -9.94 -9.03
CA ASP A 60 -8.97 -10.71 -8.12
C ASP A 60 -8.30 -10.80 -6.74
N THR A 61 -8.94 -10.23 -5.72
CA THR A 61 -8.29 -9.91 -4.46
C THR A 61 -9.10 -10.39 -3.26
N LYS A 62 -8.41 -10.97 -2.28
CA LYS A 62 -8.96 -11.41 -0.99
C LYS A 62 -8.22 -10.74 0.15
N VAL A 63 -8.97 -10.28 1.16
CA VAL A 63 -8.44 -9.92 2.47
C VAL A 63 -8.55 -11.14 3.37
N VAL A 64 -7.44 -11.59 3.92
CA VAL A 64 -7.33 -12.80 4.73
C VAL A 64 -6.73 -12.45 6.09
N GLN A 65 -7.22 -13.04 7.15
CA GLN A 65 -6.54 -13.01 8.43
C GLN A 65 -5.73 -14.30 8.60
N SER A 66 -4.42 -14.16 8.75
CA SER A 66 -3.55 -15.30 9.05
C SER A 66 -3.77 -15.83 10.47
N HIS A 67 -3.22 -16.98 10.76
CA HIS A 67 -3.23 -17.57 12.10
C HIS A 67 -1.80 -17.92 12.51
N ASN A 68 -1.49 -17.66 13.75
CA ASN A 68 -0.25 -18.12 14.36
C ASN A 68 -0.23 -19.65 14.51
N PRO A 69 0.94 -20.28 14.70
CA PRO A 69 1.03 -21.72 14.88
C PRO A 69 0.21 -22.28 16.06
N ASP A 70 -0.08 -21.46 17.07
CA ASP A 70 -0.93 -21.79 18.23
C ASP A 70 -2.44 -21.61 17.95
N GLY A 71 -2.83 -21.25 16.72
CA GLY A 71 -4.22 -21.03 16.31
C GLY A 71 -4.78 -19.63 16.65
N THR A 72 -4.00 -18.77 17.29
CA THR A 72 -4.43 -17.38 17.55
C THR A 72 -4.47 -16.56 16.27
N PRO A 73 -5.36 -15.54 16.16
CA PRO A 73 -5.40 -14.65 15.00
C PRO A 73 -4.07 -13.93 14.78
N GLY A 74 -3.61 -13.96 13.52
CA GLY A 74 -2.42 -13.25 13.04
C GLY A 74 -2.76 -11.96 12.30
N ALA A 75 -1.87 -11.55 11.42
CA ALA A 75 -1.99 -10.34 10.63
C ALA A 75 -3.16 -10.38 9.63
N TRP A 76 -3.61 -9.21 9.23
CA TRP A 76 -4.44 -9.03 8.05
C TRP A 76 -3.55 -8.93 6.81
N GLU A 77 -3.84 -9.73 5.81
CA GLU A 77 -3.07 -9.87 4.58
C GLU A 77 -3.96 -9.64 3.36
N VAL A 78 -3.34 -9.21 2.26
CA VAL A 78 -4.01 -9.06 0.98
C VAL A 78 -3.33 -9.99 -0.02
N ILE A 79 -4.12 -10.86 -0.62
CA ILE A 79 -3.66 -11.79 -1.63
C ILE A 79 -4.48 -11.55 -2.90
N GLY A 80 -3.78 -11.33 -4.01
CA GLY A 80 -4.45 -11.11 -5.28
C GLY A 80 -3.77 -11.84 -6.43
N SER A 81 -4.53 -12.08 -7.50
CA SER A 81 -4.03 -12.65 -8.74
C SER A 81 -4.70 -12.02 -9.95
N LYS A 82 -3.94 -11.91 -11.04
CA LYS A 82 -4.45 -11.46 -12.33
C LYS A 82 -3.83 -12.29 -13.43
N ASN A 83 -4.63 -13.16 -14.03
CA ASN A 83 -4.20 -13.95 -15.17
C ASN A 83 -4.31 -13.11 -16.44
N VAL A 84 -3.24 -13.05 -17.22
CA VAL A 84 -3.18 -12.31 -18.49
C VAL A 84 -3.32 -13.26 -19.69
N SER A 85 -2.63 -14.41 -19.64
CA SER A 85 -2.74 -15.51 -20.60
C SER A 85 -2.17 -16.78 -19.96
N GLU A 86 -2.48 -17.95 -20.55
CA GLU A 86 -2.00 -19.24 -20.05
C GLU A 86 -0.46 -19.39 -20.14
N ASP A 87 0.14 -18.75 -21.15
CA ASP A 87 1.58 -18.82 -21.41
C ASP A 87 2.37 -17.66 -20.78
N ALA A 88 1.70 -16.73 -20.08
CA ALA A 88 2.39 -15.60 -19.47
C ALA A 88 3.23 -16.04 -18.25
N PRO A 89 4.46 -15.53 -18.10
CA PRO A 89 5.23 -15.78 -16.90
C PRO A 89 4.53 -15.18 -15.67
N THR A 90 4.61 -15.88 -14.55
CA THR A 90 4.09 -15.35 -13.28
C THR A 90 5.10 -14.41 -12.64
N VAL A 91 4.65 -13.20 -12.31
CA VAL A 91 5.43 -12.21 -11.56
C VAL A 91 4.81 -12.05 -10.17
N LEU A 92 5.61 -12.19 -9.13
CA LEU A 92 5.20 -11.91 -7.76
C LEU A 92 5.53 -10.45 -7.44
N LEU A 93 4.51 -9.68 -7.07
CA LEU A 93 4.67 -8.34 -6.50
C LEU A 93 4.46 -8.44 -4.98
N TYR A 94 5.29 -7.71 -4.23
CA TYR A 94 5.23 -7.68 -2.77
C TYR A 94 5.34 -6.24 -2.26
N ALA A 95 4.49 -5.90 -1.30
CA ALA A 95 4.60 -4.69 -0.50
C ALA A 95 3.96 -4.96 0.88
N HIS A 96 4.30 -4.15 1.91
CA HIS A 96 3.61 -4.24 3.19
C HIS A 96 2.77 -3.01 3.49
N HIS A 97 1.62 -3.21 4.14
CA HIS A 97 0.65 -2.16 4.39
C HIS A 97 0.66 -1.62 5.82
N ASP A 98 1.47 -2.18 6.70
CA ASP A 98 1.66 -1.64 8.04
C ASP A 98 2.75 -0.57 8.09
N VAL A 99 2.78 0.16 9.19
CA VAL A 99 3.80 1.17 9.46
C VAL A 99 4.32 1.06 10.88
N GLN A 100 5.54 1.55 11.09
CA GLN A 100 6.14 1.68 12.41
C GLN A 100 5.48 2.79 13.23
N PRO A 101 5.49 2.69 14.57
CA PRO A 101 5.06 3.78 15.44
C PRO A 101 5.85 5.07 15.20
N VAL A 102 5.31 6.15 15.72
CA VAL A 102 6.01 7.43 15.88
C VAL A 102 6.34 7.58 17.37
N PRO A 103 7.55 7.23 17.81
CA PRO A 103 7.91 7.23 19.24
C PRO A 103 7.91 8.64 19.81
N ASP A 104 8.44 9.61 19.08
CA ASP A 104 8.47 11.02 19.46
C ASP A 104 7.97 11.87 18.27
N PRO A 105 6.76 12.43 18.36
CA PRO A 105 6.25 13.30 17.29
C PRO A 105 7.02 14.63 17.19
N ASN A 106 7.77 15.06 18.21
CA ASN A 106 8.51 16.32 18.17
C ASN A 106 9.74 16.29 17.25
N VAL A 107 10.18 15.11 16.82
CA VAL A 107 11.26 14.98 15.81
C VAL A 107 10.74 15.14 14.39
N TRP A 108 9.41 15.27 14.21
CA TRP A 108 8.79 15.50 12.92
C TRP A 108 8.51 16.99 12.72
N ASN A 109 8.85 17.50 11.52
CA ASN A 109 8.55 18.89 11.14
C ASN A 109 7.09 19.08 10.70
N THR A 110 6.37 17.98 10.46
CA THR A 110 4.96 17.95 10.03
C THR A 110 4.23 16.86 10.82
N ASP A 111 2.90 16.84 10.78
CA ASP A 111 2.16 15.71 11.35
C ASP A 111 2.55 14.41 10.59
N PRO A 112 3.05 13.38 11.28
CA PRO A 112 3.49 12.15 10.64
C PRO A 112 2.38 11.37 9.91
N PHE A 113 1.11 11.63 10.23
CA PHE A 113 -0.04 10.96 9.61
C PHE A 113 -0.86 11.85 8.67
N VAL A 114 -0.30 13.01 8.32
CA VAL A 114 -0.80 13.89 7.27
C VAL A 114 0.27 14.02 6.19
N GLY A 115 0.02 13.45 5.01
CA GLY A 115 0.98 13.56 3.91
C GLY A 115 1.20 15.03 3.56
N THR A 116 2.41 15.51 3.73
CA THR A 116 2.79 16.92 3.52
C THR A 116 3.85 17.03 2.45
N GLU A 117 3.52 17.74 1.37
CA GLU A 117 4.49 18.02 0.32
C GLU A 117 5.32 19.25 0.68
N ILE A 118 6.64 19.10 0.67
CA ILE A 118 7.61 20.18 0.86
C ILE A 118 8.61 20.08 -0.28
N ASP A 119 8.71 21.14 -1.07
CA ASP A 119 9.48 21.16 -2.32
C ASP A 119 9.03 20.06 -3.29
N THR A 120 9.84 19.04 -3.49
CA THR A 120 9.53 17.92 -4.39
C THR A 120 9.43 16.58 -3.65
N ARG A 121 9.16 16.62 -2.35
CA ARG A 121 9.11 15.42 -1.49
C ARG A 121 7.82 15.37 -0.69
N LEU A 122 7.25 14.18 -0.59
CA LEU A 122 6.12 13.90 0.28
C LEU A 122 6.62 13.31 1.60
N TYR A 123 6.29 14.00 2.70
CA TYR A 123 6.61 13.57 4.06
C TYR A 123 5.38 12.96 4.73
N GLY A 124 5.58 11.81 5.38
CA GLY A 124 4.54 11.11 6.14
C GLY A 124 5.02 9.75 6.60
N ARG A 125 4.49 9.25 7.72
CA ARG A 125 4.81 7.90 8.21
C ARG A 125 4.24 6.87 7.23
N GLY A 126 5.13 6.04 6.64
CA GLY A 126 4.78 5.07 5.62
C GLY A 126 4.76 5.61 4.19
N ALA A 127 5.19 6.87 3.95
CA ALA A 127 5.28 7.41 2.60
C ALA A 127 6.26 6.62 1.71
N ALA A 128 7.44 6.31 2.25
CA ALA A 128 8.46 5.52 1.54
C ALA A 128 8.43 4.03 1.94
N ASP A 129 8.16 3.74 3.20
CA ASP A 129 8.22 2.40 3.80
C ASP A 129 6.82 2.01 4.33
N ASP A 130 5.99 1.33 3.58
CA ASP A 130 6.14 0.88 2.18
C ASP A 130 4.97 1.38 1.30
N GLY A 131 4.38 2.54 1.66
CA GLY A 131 3.25 3.11 0.92
C GLY A 131 3.58 3.40 -0.55
N GLY A 132 4.82 3.81 -0.83
CA GLY A 132 5.29 4.03 -2.19
C GLY A 132 5.35 2.76 -3.05
N GLY A 133 5.41 1.58 -2.43
CA GLY A 133 5.30 0.29 -3.12
C GLY A 133 3.85 -0.12 -3.42
N ILE A 134 2.87 0.54 -2.79
CA ILE A 134 1.43 0.23 -2.92
C ILE A 134 0.73 1.19 -3.88
N ALA A 135 1.13 2.47 -3.91
CA ALA A 135 0.45 3.55 -4.60
C ALA A 135 0.60 3.57 -6.15
#